data_fa0e6b4a362f3a2c13ad980ff7684316
#
_entry.id   fa0e6b4a362f3a2c13ad980ff7684316
#
_cell.length_a   1.000
_cell.length_b   1.000
_cell.length_c   1.000
_cell.angle_alpha   90.00
_cell.angle_beta   90.00
_cell.angle_gamma   90.00
#
_symmetry.space_group_name_H-M   'P 1'
#
loop_
_entity.id
_entity.type
_entity.pdbx_description
1 polymer ?
#
loop_
_entity_poly.entity_id
_entity_poly.type
_entity_poly.pdbx_seq_one_letter_code
_entity_poly.pdbx_strand_id
1 'polypeptide(L)'
;MKKVRLAVIIAVLVLVVAAGSFYLGMRFVDRPIKSVGQAEDFNRSLPITRGKAELNPESINYESLASALLSDYMNRYRSKKVADVERLLSVGFDEFEYVSGDLNEFVVSALFLVYPEKVDDLGSSYWGMTEDDGSVRNLYWLLTLKKENDGGYTLTHIAPEKAPDKDPATDNGLLDYRIQNNRVELTFDSGIHWQAVPFPLADLLGGEISGDQSSLIPGSYLLTNERVGFVYPQGDSWSQQKVTFQVSKDQGESWEESIIADDFVGLRFRKIDFVTADFGYAILSGGRTMSQEAHYIYLTNDGGQTWRKTRSAETTQLISDGSFVNTQTGFLSFGVLNPDTPTLYYTQNGGSTWDLAKINIPGMYLNIFVSAEAPFVEDDHLALLVNQGDNGDYEGGNVKGKFISKDNGKTWEFVQEYKPLEAED
;
A
#
# COMPACT_ATOMS: atom_id res chain seq x y z
N MET A 1 -28.46 58.59 10.12
CA MET A 1 -27.01 58.67 10.27
C MET A 1 -26.40 57.54 11.13
N LYS A 2 -26.99 57.17 12.33
CA LYS A 2 -26.41 56.07 13.15
C LYS A 2 -26.44 54.68 12.48
N LYS A 3 -27.53 54.31 11.75
CA LYS A 3 -27.63 53.03 11.05
C LYS A 3 -26.65 52.85 9.89
N VAL A 4 -26.33 53.92 9.18
CA VAL A 4 -25.35 53.88 8.07
C VAL A 4 -23.91 53.74 8.60
N ARG A 5 -23.61 54.39 9.73
CA ARG A 5 -22.28 54.23 10.38
C ARG A 5 -22.05 52.83 10.91
N LEU A 6 -23.10 52.18 11.48
CA LEU A 6 -23.01 50.82 11.96
C LEU A 6 -22.82 49.83 10.80
N ALA A 7 -23.55 50.00 9.68
CA ALA A 7 -23.40 49.13 8.49
C ALA A 7 -21.99 49.25 7.85
N VAL A 8 -21.42 50.48 7.82
CA VAL A 8 -20.06 50.69 7.33
C VAL A 8 -19.01 50.06 8.25
N ILE A 9 -19.19 50.15 9.58
CA ILE A 9 -18.29 49.50 10.56
C ILE A 9 -18.35 47.98 10.45
N ILE A 10 -19.53 47.39 10.29
CA ILE A 10 -19.68 45.93 10.10
C ILE A 10 -19.05 45.52 8.74
N ALA A 11 -19.25 46.25 7.67
CA ALA A 11 -18.66 45.94 6.36
C ALA A 11 -17.11 46.05 6.40
N VAL A 12 -16.54 47.04 7.11
CA VAL A 12 -15.10 47.15 7.32
C VAL A 12 -14.58 46.02 8.20
N LEU A 13 -15.30 45.62 9.24
CA LEU A 13 -14.91 44.49 10.10
C LEU A 13 -14.94 43.17 9.35
N VAL A 14 -15.94 42.93 8.49
CA VAL A 14 -16.02 41.73 7.63
C VAL A 14 -14.89 41.73 6.61
N LEU A 15 -14.57 42.89 6.01
CA LEU A 15 -13.43 43.04 5.09
C LEU A 15 -12.08 42.82 5.78
N VAL A 16 -11.91 43.27 7.03
CA VAL A 16 -10.69 43.08 7.81
C VAL A 16 -10.55 41.61 8.23
N VAL A 17 -11.65 40.95 8.62
CA VAL A 17 -11.66 39.51 8.91
C VAL A 17 -11.40 38.70 7.66
N ALA A 18 -12.05 39.01 6.53
CA ALA A 18 -11.81 38.34 5.26
C ALA A 18 -10.38 38.56 4.74
N ALA A 19 -9.85 39.79 4.82
CA ALA A 19 -8.46 40.06 4.47
C ALA A 19 -7.46 39.42 5.46
N GLY A 20 -7.81 39.37 6.73
CA GLY A 20 -7.02 38.66 7.74
C GLY A 20 -7.01 37.16 7.52
N SER A 21 -8.16 36.56 7.21
CA SER A 21 -8.27 35.13 6.86
C SER A 21 -7.56 34.81 5.55
N PHE A 22 -7.68 35.70 4.54
CA PHE A 22 -6.96 35.58 3.29
C PHE A 22 -5.44 35.75 3.45
N TYR A 23 -5.01 36.69 4.30
CA TYR A 23 -3.61 36.93 4.62
C TYR A 23 -3.02 35.83 5.52
N LEU A 24 -3.80 35.27 6.43
CA LEU A 24 -3.47 34.08 7.20
C LEU A 24 -3.43 32.85 6.26
N GLY A 25 -4.44 32.66 5.40
CA GLY A 25 -4.45 31.59 4.39
C GLY A 25 -3.26 31.70 3.43
N MET A 26 -2.91 32.89 2.91
CA MET A 26 -1.69 33.07 2.10
C MET A 26 -0.39 32.84 2.90
N ARG A 27 -0.35 33.13 4.21
CA ARG A 27 0.83 32.83 5.03
C ARG A 27 0.99 31.32 5.31
N PHE A 28 -0.09 30.55 5.26
CA PHE A 28 -0.07 29.10 5.48
C PHE A 28 0.11 28.32 4.18
N VAL A 29 -0.33 28.86 3.04
CA VAL A 29 -0.15 28.23 1.71
C VAL A 29 1.21 28.56 1.08
N ASP A 30 1.86 29.68 1.46
CA ASP A 30 3.15 30.14 0.95
C ASP A 30 4.19 30.36 2.06
N ARG A 31 4.29 29.48 3.03
CA ARG A 31 5.62 29.28 3.57
C ARG A 31 6.30 28.28 2.64
N PRO A 32 7.16 28.73 1.72
CA PRO A 32 8.14 27.84 1.19
C PRO A 32 8.80 27.26 2.43
N ILE A 33 8.84 25.93 2.56
CA ILE A 33 9.76 25.27 3.46
C ILE A 33 11.05 26.03 3.22
N LYS A 34 11.47 26.85 4.18
CA LYS A 34 12.67 27.69 4.07
C LYS A 34 13.72 26.75 3.56
N SER A 35 14.24 27.02 2.36
CA SER A 35 15.14 26.20 1.60
C SER A 35 15.85 25.23 2.53
N VAL A 36 15.34 24.00 2.59
CA VAL A 36 15.98 22.94 3.34
C VAL A 36 17.38 22.97 2.79
N GLY A 37 18.38 23.29 3.60
CA GLY A 37 19.68 23.79 3.16
C GLY A 37 20.19 22.99 1.99
N GLN A 38 20.79 23.66 1.03
CA GLN A 38 21.21 23.05 -0.22
C GLN A 38 21.77 21.66 0.07
N ALA A 39 21.43 20.65 -0.71
CA ALA A 39 21.93 19.30 -0.56
C ALA A 39 23.47 19.19 -0.54
N GLU A 40 24.17 20.32 -0.79
CA GLU A 40 25.62 20.50 -0.70
C GLU A 40 26.21 19.99 0.63
N ASP A 41 25.46 19.98 1.72
CA ASP A 41 25.90 19.41 2.98
C ASP A 41 25.72 17.89 3.06
N PHE A 42 25.12 17.25 2.04
CA PHE A 42 24.79 15.84 2.00
C PHE A 42 25.70 15.09 1.02
N ASN A 43 26.90 14.83 1.46
CA ASN A 43 27.96 14.24 0.63
C ASN A 43 28.05 12.73 0.83
N ARG A 44 26.98 11.99 0.41
CA ARG A 44 27.02 10.53 0.43
C ARG A 44 26.60 9.97 -0.93
N SER A 45 27.56 9.38 -1.62
CA SER A 45 27.34 8.61 -2.83
C SER A 45 26.93 7.19 -2.46
N LEU A 46 25.77 6.73 -2.95
CA LEU A 46 25.37 5.34 -2.82
C LEU A 46 25.83 4.56 -4.06
N PRO A 47 26.51 3.42 -3.88
CA PRO A 47 26.90 2.57 -5.00
C PRO A 47 25.67 1.95 -5.65
N ILE A 48 25.59 2.01 -6.97
CA ILE A 48 24.59 1.25 -7.73
C ILE A 48 24.92 -0.24 -7.57
N THR A 49 23.95 -1.05 -7.18
CA THR A 49 24.06 -2.50 -7.26
C THR A 49 24.09 -2.89 -8.73
N ARG A 50 25.27 -3.27 -9.24
CA ARG A 50 25.51 -3.50 -10.66
C ARG A 50 24.88 -4.81 -11.13
N GLY A 51 23.79 -4.71 -11.91
CA GLY A 51 23.56 -5.64 -13.02
C GLY A 51 24.28 -5.10 -14.27
N LYS A 52 25.02 -5.94 -14.97
CA LYS A 52 25.69 -5.59 -16.24
C LYS A 52 24.66 -5.49 -17.37
N ALA A 53 23.95 -4.39 -17.50
CA ALA A 53 23.19 -4.05 -18.70
C ALA A 53 23.56 -2.63 -19.12
N GLU A 54 23.63 -2.37 -20.42
CA GLU A 54 23.79 -1.03 -20.96
C GLU A 54 22.70 -0.14 -20.37
N LEU A 55 23.13 0.88 -19.65
CA LEU A 55 22.29 1.71 -18.80
C LEU A 55 21.43 2.64 -19.67
N ASN A 56 20.21 2.22 -19.91
CA ASN A 56 19.10 3.07 -20.33
C ASN A 56 18.52 3.74 -19.06
N PRO A 57 18.01 4.99 -19.06
CA PRO A 57 17.29 5.57 -17.92
C PRO A 57 16.22 4.66 -17.32
N GLU A 58 15.57 3.86 -18.15
CA GLU A 58 14.62 2.81 -17.78
C GLU A 58 15.24 1.61 -17.04
N SER A 59 16.56 1.51 -16.95
CA SER A 59 17.28 0.40 -16.31
C SER A 59 17.88 0.74 -14.95
N ILE A 60 17.73 1.98 -14.48
CA ILE A 60 18.06 2.38 -13.11
C ILE A 60 16.79 2.25 -12.28
N ASN A 61 16.87 1.55 -11.18
CA ASN A 61 15.84 1.67 -10.14
C ASN A 61 16.00 3.04 -9.46
N TYR A 62 15.50 4.11 -10.13
CA TYR A 62 15.56 5.48 -9.66
C TYR A 62 14.75 5.66 -8.38
N GLU A 63 13.67 4.89 -8.21
CA GLU A 63 12.81 4.89 -7.04
C GLU A 63 13.58 4.45 -5.79
N SER A 64 14.19 3.25 -5.81
CA SER A 64 15.02 2.77 -4.70
C SER A 64 16.19 3.71 -4.40
N LEU A 65 16.79 4.30 -5.43
CA LEU A 65 17.91 5.22 -5.26
C LEU A 65 17.46 6.54 -4.63
N ALA A 66 16.37 7.12 -5.14
CA ALA A 66 15.80 8.36 -4.62
C ALA A 66 15.29 8.19 -3.18
N SER A 67 14.58 7.09 -2.89
CA SER A 67 14.07 6.81 -1.55
C SER A 67 15.21 6.61 -0.54
N ALA A 68 16.29 5.90 -0.91
CA ALA A 68 17.44 5.72 -0.04
C ALA A 68 18.17 7.04 0.24
N LEU A 69 18.38 7.88 -0.79
CA LEU A 69 19.04 9.19 -0.62
C LEU A 69 18.18 10.15 0.17
N LEU A 70 16.86 10.16 -0.07
CA LEU A 70 15.92 10.99 0.69
C LEU A 70 15.80 10.51 2.14
N SER A 71 15.77 9.21 2.39
CA SER A 71 15.80 8.64 3.75
C SER A 71 17.05 9.07 4.52
N ASP A 72 18.22 8.99 3.91
CA ASP A 72 19.46 9.44 4.53
C ASP A 72 19.44 10.96 4.82
N TYR A 73 18.88 11.73 3.91
CA TYR A 73 18.67 13.17 4.11
C TYR A 73 17.72 13.45 5.28
N MET A 74 16.55 12.78 5.32
CA MET A 74 15.55 12.95 6.39
C MET A 74 16.05 12.48 7.76
N ASN A 75 16.97 11.53 7.84
CA ASN A 75 17.57 11.10 9.10
C ASN A 75 18.27 12.22 9.89
N ARG A 76 18.63 13.32 9.26
CA ARG A 76 19.16 14.51 9.94
C ARG A 76 18.10 15.12 10.86
N TYR A 77 16.88 15.22 10.40
CA TYR A 77 15.76 15.81 11.17
C TYR A 77 15.36 14.88 12.32
N ARG A 78 15.48 13.58 12.14
CA ARG A 78 15.29 12.59 13.21
C ARG A 78 16.37 12.66 14.28
N SER A 79 17.61 12.99 13.93
CA SER A 79 18.75 12.98 14.83
C SER A 79 18.98 14.26 15.64
N LYS A 80 18.11 15.26 15.57
CA LYS A 80 18.23 16.60 16.23
C LYS A 80 19.49 17.39 15.85
N LYS A 81 20.15 17.07 14.74
CA LYS A 81 21.40 17.71 14.31
C LYS A 81 21.19 18.97 13.48
N VAL A 82 19.98 19.26 13.07
CA VAL A 82 19.64 20.44 12.26
C VAL A 82 19.12 21.52 13.19
N ALA A 83 19.84 22.64 13.29
CA ALA A 83 19.41 23.78 14.10
C ALA A 83 18.15 24.42 13.47
N ASP A 84 17.25 24.87 14.31
CA ASP A 84 16.02 25.59 13.96
C ASP A 84 14.98 24.83 13.12
N VAL A 85 15.18 23.53 12.89
CA VAL A 85 14.22 22.66 12.22
C VAL A 85 13.63 21.66 13.20
N GLU A 86 12.34 21.49 13.12
CA GLU A 86 11.60 20.56 13.98
C GLU A 86 12.01 19.12 13.68
N ARG A 87 12.22 18.33 14.73
CA ARG A 87 12.54 16.92 14.64
C ARG A 87 11.35 16.17 14.07
N LEU A 88 11.64 15.14 13.25
CA LEU A 88 10.65 14.18 12.79
C LEU A 88 10.70 12.91 13.65
N LEU A 89 9.54 12.38 13.98
CA LEU A 89 9.38 11.04 14.56
C LEU A 89 9.56 9.97 13.49
N SER A 90 8.84 10.13 12.37
CA SER A 90 8.91 9.22 11.24
C SER A 90 8.70 9.95 9.90
N VAL A 91 9.01 9.26 8.81
CA VAL A 91 8.78 9.69 7.43
C VAL A 91 8.22 8.50 6.67
N GLY A 92 7.10 8.66 6.01
CA GLY A 92 6.52 7.69 5.08
C GLY A 92 6.67 8.18 3.65
N PHE A 93 7.06 7.30 2.73
CA PHE A 93 7.15 7.64 1.30
C PHE A 93 5.98 7.00 0.57
N ASP A 94 5.26 7.83 -0.20
CA ASP A 94 4.08 7.39 -0.94
C ASP A 94 4.46 7.04 -2.38
N GLU A 95 5.24 7.91 -3.06
CA GLU A 95 5.54 7.72 -4.48
C GLU A 95 6.82 8.39 -4.91
N PHE A 96 7.51 7.77 -5.89
CA PHE A 96 8.64 8.35 -6.61
C PHE A 96 8.43 8.21 -8.11
N GLU A 97 8.52 9.30 -8.86
CA GLU A 97 8.38 9.30 -10.32
C GLU A 97 9.59 9.94 -11.00
N TYR A 98 10.07 9.33 -12.08
CA TYR A 98 11.08 9.95 -12.94
C TYR A 98 10.45 11.16 -13.68
N VAL A 99 11.06 12.32 -13.53
CA VAL A 99 10.57 13.57 -14.13
C VAL A 99 11.32 13.90 -15.40
N SER A 100 12.66 13.93 -15.36
CA SER A 100 13.48 14.34 -16.50
C SER A 100 14.96 14.08 -16.27
N GLY A 101 15.78 14.15 -17.31
CA GLY A 101 17.23 14.10 -17.25
C GLY A 101 17.83 12.95 -18.05
N ASP A 102 19.07 12.57 -17.71
CA ASP A 102 19.79 11.45 -18.31
C ASP A 102 20.55 10.68 -17.23
N LEU A 103 21.33 9.68 -17.63
CA LEU A 103 22.10 8.83 -16.69
C LEU A 103 23.16 9.56 -15.88
N ASN A 104 23.53 10.81 -16.24
CA ASN A 104 24.52 11.59 -15.53
C ASN A 104 23.87 12.50 -14.49
N GLU A 105 22.68 13.00 -14.82
CA GLU A 105 21.91 13.85 -13.92
C GLU A 105 20.43 13.74 -14.26
N PHE A 106 19.59 13.40 -13.29
CA PHE A 106 18.15 13.26 -13.47
C PHE A 106 17.37 13.76 -12.26
N VAL A 107 16.11 14.06 -12.48
CA VAL A 107 15.16 14.55 -11.48
C VAL A 107 14.11 13.46 -11.22
N VAL A 108 13.88 13.20 -9.95
CA VAL A 108 12.81 12.32 -9.45
C VAL A 108 11.91 13.15 -8.56
N SER A 109 10.61 13.06 -8.73
CA SER A 109 9.67 13.59 -7.75
C SER A 109 9.48 12.59 -6.61
N ALA A 110 9.29 13.11 -5.41
CA ALA A 110 8.98 12.33 -4.23
C ALA A 110 7.72 12.90 -3.58
N LEU A 111 6.69 12.09 -3.46
CA LEU A 111 5.51 12.37 -2.66
C LEU A 111 5.65 11.60 -1.35
N PHE A 112 5.48 12.29 -0.22
CA PHE A 112 5.71 11.67 1.08
C PHE A 112 4.96 12.39 2.20
N LEU A 113 4.94 11.77 3.36
CA LEU A 113 4.38 12.31 4.60
C LEU A 113 5.42 12.29 5.72
N VAL A 114 5.21 13.12 6.73
CA VAL A 114 6.07 13.15 7.92
C VAL A 114 5.23 13.23 9.19
N TYR A 115 5.78 12.70 10.28
CA TYR A 115 5.24 12.87 11.63
C TYR A 115 6.19 13.80 12.41
N PRO A 116 5.83 15.06 12.63
CA PRO A 116 6.65 16.00 13.39
C PRO A 116 6.60 15.70 14.89
N GLU A 117 7.71 15.91 15.61
CA GLU A 117 7.78 15.76 17.07
C GLU A 117 6.91 16.80 17.81
N LYS A 118 6.67 17.94 17.21
CA LYS A 118 5.92 19.05 17.81
C LYS A 118 4.87 19.56 16.85
N VAL A 119 3.71 19.75 17.41
CA VAL A 119 2.55 20.35 16.76
C VAL A 119 2.04 21.43 17.70
N ASP A 120 1.72 22.60 17.21
CA ASP A 120 1.13 23.67 18.04
C ASP A 120 -0.37 23.45 18.27
N ASP A 121 -0.97 24.30 19.11
CA ASP A 121 -2.40 24.23 19.46
C ASP A 121 -3.35 24.42 18.25
N LEU A 122 -2.84 24.84 17.10
CA LEU A 122 -3.59 25.02 15.86
C LEU A 122 -3.38 23.85 14.88
N GLY A 123 -2.71 22.80 15.28
CA GLY A 123 -2.37 21.69 14.40
C GLY A 123 -1.29 22.05 13.37
N SER A 124 -0.42 23.01 13.66
CA SER A 124 0.65 23.45 12.76
C SER A 124 2.02 23.01 13.24
N SER A 125 2.86 22.59 12.31
CA SER A 125 4.25 22.26 12.52
C SER A 125 5.16 23.03 11.56
N TYR A 126 6.47 22.88 11.71
CA TYR A 126 7.44 23.39 10.72
C TYR A 126 7.17 22.84 9.30
N TRP A 127 6.67 21.61 9.21
CA TRP A 127 6.45 20.87 7.98
C TRP A 127 5.12 21.21 7.30
N GLY A 128 4.16 21.78 8.03
CA GLY A 128 2.86 22.16 7.52
C GLY A 128 1.74 21.98 8.52
N MET A 129 0.52 21.95 8.03
CA MET A 129 -0.66 21.59 8.83
C MET A 129 -0.70 20.08 9.03
N THR A 130 -1.00 19.64 10.25
CA THR A 130 -1.14 18.23 10.56
C THR A 130 -2.57 17.76 10.36
N GLU A 131 -2.70 16.55 9.87
CA GLU A 131 -3.95 15.80 9.85
C GLU A 131 -4.35 15.34 11.27
N ASP A 132 -5.52 14.74 11.41
CA ASP A 132 -6.03 14.25 12.69
C ASP A 132 -5.12 13.17 13.34
N ASP A 133 -4.37 12.42 12.53
CA ASP A 133 -3.39 11.43 12.96
C ASP A 133 -2.02 12.03 13.33
N GLY A 134 -1.88 13.34 13.27
CA GLY A 134 -0.63 14.06 13.54
C GLY A 134 0.38 14.07 12.39
N SER A 135 0.08 13.47 11.25
CA SER A 135 0.92 13.52 10.06
C SER A 135 0.79 14.84 9.31
N VAL A 136 1.84 15.22 8.58
CA VAL A 136 1.77 16.23 7.51
C VAL A 136 1.92 15.50 6.19
N ARG A 137 0.88 15.53 5.35
CA ARG A 137 0.79 14.78 4.10
C ARG A 137 1.03 15.64 2.87
N ASN A 138 1.12 14.97 1.72
CA ASN A 138 1.25 15.63 0.41
C ASN A 138 2.50 16.51 0.27
N LEU A 139 3.57 16.16 0.96
CA LEU A 139 4.86 16.79 0.75
C LEU A 139 5.42 16.31 -0.59
N TYR A 140 5.59 17.24 -1.52
CA TYR A 140 6.05 16.95 -2.88
C TYR A 140 7.36 17.66 -3.16
N TRP A 141 8.42 16.89 -3.38
CA TRP A 141 9.76 17.42 -3.61
C TRP A 141 10.33 16.88 -4.92
N LEU A 142 10.99 17.76 -5.65
CA LEU A 142 11.82 17.38 -6.79
C LEU A 142 13.26 17.16 -6.31
N LEU A 143 13.77 15.96 -6.55
CA LEU A 143 15.08 15.51 -6.13
C LEU A 143 15.98 15.44 -7.36
N THR A 144 17.08 16.20 -7.39
CA THR A 144 18.10 16.09 -8.45
C THR A 144 19.20 15.16 -8.02
N LEU A 145 19.37 14.07 -8.75
CA LEU A 145 20.40 13.05 -8.52
C LEU A 145 21.47 13.15 -9.60
N LYS A 146 22.72 13.24 -9.18
CA LYS A 146 23.86 13.36 -10.07
C LYS A 146 24.82 12.19 -9.89
N LYS A 147 25.28 11.65 -11.02
CA LYS A 147 26.25 10.56 -11.05
C LYS A 147 27.64 11.03 -10.70
N GLU A 148 28.30 10.32 -9.81
CA GLU A 148 29.69 10.56 -9.41
C GLU A 148 30.68 9.71 -10.21
N ASN A 149 31.97 10.07 -10.13
CA ASN A 149 33.05 9.39 -10.86
C ASN A 149 33.25 7.92 -10.47
N ASP A 150 32.79 7.51 -9.28
CA ASP A 150 32.82 6.13 -8.79
C ASP A 150 31.64 5.29 -9.28
N GLY A 151 30.70 5.92 -9.99
CA GLY A 151 29.48 5.30 -10.52
C GLY A 151 28.29 5.34 -9.57
N GLY A 152 28.43 5.89 -8.35
CA GLY A 152 27.31 6.17 -7.44
C GLY A 152 26.54 7.42 -7.86
N TYR A 153 25.45 7.70 -7.13
CA TYR A 153 24.67 8.94 -7.29
C TYR A 153 24.62 9.73 -5.99
N THR A 154 24.62 11.04 -6.12
CA THR A 154 24.49 11.99 -5.02
C THR A 154 23.22 12.82 -5.20
N LEU A 155 22.46 13.06 -4.15
CA LEU A 155 21.36 14.00 -4.10
C LEU A 155 21.96 15.41 -4.03
N THR A 156 21.93 16.15 -5.15
CA THR A 156 22.58 17.47 -5.29
C THR A 156 21.62 18.63 -5.05
N HIS A 157 20.32 18.43 -5.28
CA HIS A 157 19.33 19.49 -5.11
C HIS A 157 17.99 18.91 -4.65
N ILE A 158 17.28 19.68 -3.81
CA ILE A 158 15.91 19.42 -3.39
C ILE A 158 15.11 20.69 -3.63
N ALA A 159 14.05 20.61 -4.42
CA ALA A 159 13.10 21.69 -4.66
C ALA A 159 11.73 21.25 -4.12
N PRO A 160 11.29 21.82 -2.97
CA PRO A 160 9.90 21.67 -2.54
C PRO A 160 8.99 22.35 -3.55
N GLU A 161 7.99 21.61 -4.02
CA GLU A 161 7.00 22.07 -4.97
C GLU A 161 5.60 21.80 -4.44
N LYS A 162 4.60 22.45 -5.01
CA LYS A 162 3.22 22.03 -4.82
C LYS A 162 3.04 20.72 -5.58
N ALA A 163 2.49 19.70 -4.90
CA ALA A 163 2.08 18.48 -5.61
C ALA A 163 1.24 18.89 -6.83
N PRO A 164 1.53 18.38 -8.03
CA PRO A 164 0.69 18.64 -9.18
C PRO A 164 -0.75 18.28 -8.82
N ASP A 165 -1.69 19.09 -9.28
CA ASP A 165 -3.10 18.72 -9.23
C ASP A 165 -3.20 17.45 -10.11
N LYS A 166 -2.96 16.30 -9.52
CA LYS A 166 -3.03 15.03 -10.24
C LYS A 166 -4.48 14.84 -10.66
N ASP A 167 -4.63 14.48 -11.93
CA ASP A 167 -5.88 13.91 -12.42
C ASP A 167 -6.31 12.82 -11.41
N PRO A 168 -7.55 12.76 -10.93
CA PRO A 168 -8.00 11.84 -9.89
C PRO A 168 -7.76 10.35 -10.17
N ALA A 169 -6.99 10.04 -11.20
CA ALA A 169 -6.64 8.68 -11.65
C ALA A 169 -5.37 8.06 -11.02
N THR A 170 -4.64 8.74 -10.11
CA THR A 170 -3.42 8.16 -9.49
C THR A 170 -3.57 8.04 -7.98
N ASP A 171 -3.18 6.88 -7.43
CA ASP A 171 -3.30 6.52 -6.01
C ASP A 171 -2.39 7.38 -5.13
N ASN A 172 -2.96 8.30 -4.37
CA ASN A 172 -2.23 9.26 -3.55
C ASN A 172 -2.74 9.30 -2.10
N GLY A 173 -3.29 8.19 -1.60
CA GLY A 173 -3.99 8.20 -0.32
C GLY A 173 -5.29 9.02 -0.37
N LEU A 174 -5.73 9.39 -1.58
CA LEU A 174 -7.02 10.08 -1.79
C LEU A 174 -8.18 9.11 -1.69
N LEU A 175 -7.92 7.83 -2.00
CA LEU A 175 -8.89 6.76 -1.98
C LEU A 175 -8.86 6.05 -0.64
N ASP A 176 -9.97 6.06 0.05
CA ASP A 176 -10.17 5.36 1.31
C ASP A 176 -11.62 4.90 1.45
N TYR A 177 -11.89 4.08 2.45
CA TYR A 177 -13.25 3.70 2.80
C TYR A 177 -13.52 3.92 4.28
N ARG A 178 -14.80 4.12 4.59
CA ARG A 178 -15.29 4.07 5.97
C ARG A 178 -16.58 3.28 6.05
N ILE A 179 -16.86 2.75 7.22
CA ILE A 179 -18.15 2.14 7.51
C ILE A 179 -18.93 3.10 8.41
N GLN A 180 -20.00 3.68 7.86
CA GLN A 180 -20.86 4.60 8.58
C GLN A 180 -22.32 4.32 8.27
N ASN A 181 -23.21 4.43 9.27
CA ASN A 181 -24.65 4.20 9.11
C ASN A 181 -24.98 2.85 8.46
N ASN A 182 -24.23 1.79 8.79
CA ASN A 182 -24.36 0.44 8.23
C ASN A 182 -24.16 0.38 6.70
N ARG A 183 -23.28 1.22 6.18
CA ARG A 183 -22.88 1.28 4.76
C ARG A 183 -21.39 1.47 4.63
N VAL A 184 -20.83 0.97 3.55
CA VAL A 184 -19.48 1.34 3.11
C VAL A 184 -19.62 2.63 2.29
N GLU A 185 -18.81 3.60 2.62
CA GLU A 185 -18.64 4.83 1.86
C GLU A 185 -17.20 4.93 1.39
N LEU A 186 -17.01 5.38 0.16
CA LEU A 186 -15.70 5.59 -0.48
C LEU A 186 -15.44 7.08 -0.58
N THR A 187 -14.20 7.46 -0.40
CA THR A 187 -13.70 8.78 -0.79
C THR A 187 -12.64 8.62 -1.88
N PHE A 188 -12.58 9.57 -2.78
CA PHE A 188 -11.56 9.66 -3.84
C PHE A 188 -10.80 10.99 -3.75
N ASP A 189 -10.95 11.70 -2.63
CA ASP A 189 -10.40 13.04 -2.40
C ASP A 189 -10.00 13.27 -0.94
N SER A 190 -9.41 12.26 -0.31
CA SER A 190 -8.93 12.29 1.09
C SER A 190 -10.03 12.63 2.11
N GLY A 191 -11.25 12.13 1.90
CA GLY A 191 -12.35 12.31 2.84
C GLY A 191 -13.14 13.61 2.74
N ILE A 192 -12.88 14.45 1.71
CA ILE A 192 -13.66 15.67 1.48
C ILE A 192 -15.07 15.32 1.04
N HIS A 193 -15.22 14.35 0.13
CA HIS A 193 -16.51 13.81 -0.29
C HIS A 193 -16.57 12.31 -0.07
N TRP A 194 -17.73 11.84 0.40
CA TRP A 194 -17.98 10.43 0.65
C TRP A 194 -19.17 9.95 -0.15
N GLN A 195 -19.01 8.85 -0.86
CA GLN A 195 -20.02 8.24 -1.70
C GLN A 195 -20.33 6.83 -1.20
N ALA A 196 -21.60 6.56 -0.87
CA ALA A 196 -21.99 5.22 -0.43
C ALA A 196 -21.95 4.22 -1.60
N VAL A 197 -21.37 3.04 -1.37
CA VAL A 197 -21.47 1.94 -2.32
C VAL A 197 -22.91 1.43 -2.38
N PRO A 198 -23.41 0.97 -3.54
CA PRO A 198 -24.81 0.55 -3.70
C PRO A 198 -25.13 -0.82 -3.10
N PHE A 199 -24.20 -1.45 -2.38
CA PHE A 199 -24.35 -2.80 -1.81
C PHE A 199 -24.56 -2.72 -0.30
N PRO A 200 -25.40 -3.61 0.28
CA PRO A 200 -25.55 -3.72 1.71
C PRO A 200 -24.24 -4.14 2.40
N LEU A 201 -23.92 -3.52 3.52
CA LEU A 201 -22.76 -3.92 4.33
C LEU A 201 -22.82 -5.40 4.74
N ALA A 202 -24.02 -5.90 5.04
CA ALA A 202 -24.25 -7.29 5.40
C ALA A 202 -23.81 -8.28 4.30
N ASP A 203 -23.95 -7.92 3.03
CA ASP A 203 -23.51 -8.74 1.91
C ASP A 203 -21.98 -8.70 1.80
N LEU A 204 -21.38 -7.51 1.91
CA LEU A 204 -19.92 -7.32 1.85
C LEU A 204 -19.20 -8.05 2.99
N LEU A 205 -19.83 -8.16 4.16
CA LEU A 205 -19.31 -8.90 5.32
C LEU A 205 -19.82 -10.35 5.39
N GLY A 206 -20.65 -10.79 4.45
CA GLY A 206 -21.21 -12.14 4.40
C GLY A 206 -20.14 -13.23 4.29
N GLY A 207 -20.46 -14.43 4.70
CA GLY A 207 -19.58 -15.60 4.68
C GLY A 207 -19.53 -16.33 6.03
N GLU A 208 -18.68 -17.35 6.15
CA GLU A 208 -18.51 -18.13 7.40
C GLU A 208 -17.87 -17.29 8.52
N ILE A 209 -16.94 -16.41 8.15
CA ILE A 209 -16.35 -15.46 9.09
C ILE A 209 -16.91 -14.08 8.74
N SER A 210 -17.83 -13.62 9.54
CA SER A 210 -18.29 -12.24 9.49
C SER A 210 -17.30 -11.36 10.26
N GLY A 211 -16.88 -10.26 9.63
CA GLY A 211 -16.09 -9.24 10.31
C GLY A 211 -16.86 -8.57 11.47
N ASP A 212 -16.15 -7.80 12.27
CA ASP A 212 -16.68 -7.09 13.44
C ASP A 212 -17.61 -5.90 13.08
N GLN A 213 -17.93 -5.71 11.83
CA GLN A 213 -18.68 -4.57 11.25
C GLN A 213 -17.96 -3.21 11.31
N SER A 214 -16.76 -3.14 11.83
CA SER A 214 -15.95 -1.91 11.85
C SER A 214 -15.02 -1.80 10.64
N SER A 215 -14.70 -2.93 10.00
CA SER A 215 -13.82 -2.99 8.84
C SER A 215 -14.30 -4.01 7.80
N LEU A 216 -13.89 -3.81 6.56
CA LEU A 216 -14.07 -4.80 5.50
C LEU A 216 -13.16 -6.02 5.73
N ILE A 217 -13.58 -7.17 5.23
CA ILE A 217 -12.81 -8.40 5.36
C ILE A 217 -11.53 -8.28 4.50
N PRO A 218 -10.33 -8.41 5.09
CA PRO A 218 -9.07 -8.33 4.34
C PRO A 218 -9.06 -9.28 3.13
N GLY A 219 -8.60 -8.76 1.98
CA GLY A 219 -8.59 -9.49 0.72
C GLY A 219 -9.93 -9.50 -0.05
N SER A 220 -11.06 -9.17 0.58
CA SER A 220 -12.36 -9.16 -0.09
C SER A 220 -12.62 -7.92 -0.95
N TYR A 221 -11.70 -6.98 -0.98
CA TYR A 221 -11.88 -5.72 -1.68
C TYR A 221 -10.58 -5.26 -2.35
N LEU A 222 -10.74 -4.41 -3.33
CA LEU A 222 -9.69 -3.69 -4.03
C LEU A 222 -9.96 -2.20 -3.89
N LEU A 223 -8.97 -1.45 -3.50
CA LEU A 223 -8.99 0.01 -3.52
C LEU A 223 -7.75 0.47 -4.28
N THR A 224 -7.91 0.73 -5.56
CA THR A 224 -6.89 1.32 -6.43
C THR A 224 -7.51 2.43 -7.26
N ASN A 225 -6.72 3.32 -7.79
CA ASN A 225 -7.24 4.40 -8.63
C ASN A 225 -7.84 3.91 -9.94
N GLU A 226 -7.34 2.80 -10.45
CA GLU A 226 -7.85 2.21 -11.69
C GLU A 226 -9.18 1.51 -11.48
N ARG A 227 -9.42 1.02 -10.24
CA ARG A 227 -10.64 0.28 -9.90
C ARG A 227 -10.87 0.17 -8.41
N VAL A 228 -12.13 0.19 -8.04
CA VAL A 228 -12.60 -0.23 -6.72
C VAL A 228 -13.46 -1.45 -6.89
N GLY A 229 -13.23 -2.49 -6.11
CA GLY A 229 -14.00 -3.72 -6.27
C GLY A 229 -14.21 -4.48 -4.97
N PHE A 230 -15.28 -5.26 -4.93
CA PHE A 230 -15.68 -6.06 -3.77
C PHE A 230 -16.03 -7.48 -4.18
N VAL A 231 -15.55 -8.47 -3.41
CA VAL A 231 -15.94 -9.87 -3.54
C VAL A 231 -16.77 -10.28 -2.34
N TYR A 232 -17.97 -10.76 -2.59
CA TYR A 232 -18.86 -11.18 -1.53
C TYR A 232 -19.82 -12.29 -1.97
N PRO A 233 -20.33 -13.11 -1.03
CA PRO A 233 -21.33 -14.14 -1.34
C PRO A 233 -22.71 -13.51 -1.41
N GLN A 234 -23.54 -13.98 -2.33
CA GLN A 234 -24.97 -13.68 -2.39
C GLN A 234 -25.75 -14.93 -1.98
N GLY A 235 -26.62 -14.79 -0.99
CA GLY A 235 -27.45 -15.87 -0.47
C GLY A 235 -27.09 -16.29 0.94
N ASP A 236 -27.73 -17.38 1.41
CA ASP A 236 -27.53 -17.91 2.75
C ASP A 236 -26.18 -18.67 2.84
N SER A 237 -25.39 -18.40 3.88
CA SER A 237 -24.04 -18.98 4.08
C SER A 237 -23.98 -20.52 4.13
N TRP A 238 -25.09 -21.16 4.43
CA TRP A 238 -25.19 -22.63 4.53
C TRP A 238 -25.83 -23.29 3.31
N SER A 239 -26.25 -22.53 2.32
CA SER A 239 -26.76 -22.98 1.03
C SER A 239 -25.76 -22.73 -0.10
N GLN A 240 -26.12 -23.16 -1.30
CA GLN A 240 -25.37 -22.78 -2.50
C GLN A 240 -25.46 -21.28 -2.72
N GLN A 241 -24.31 -20.62 -2.71
CA GLN A 241 -24.18 -19.18 -2.87
C GLN A 241 -23.54 -18.85 -4.21
N LYS A 242 -23.85 -17.69 -4.73
CA LYS A 242 -23.03 -17.06 -5.77
C LYS A 242 -21.96 -16.22 -5.09
N VAL A 243 -20.71 -16.38 -5.51
CA VAL A 243 -19.64 -15.45 -5.16
C VAL A 243 -19.50 -14.45 -6.29
N THR A 244 -19.77 -13.20 -5.97
CA THR A 244 -19.90 -12.10 -6.93
C THR A 244 -18.71 -11.16 -6.78
N PHE A 245 -18.24 -10.64 -7.90
CA PHE A 245 -17.32 -9.52 -7.97
C PHE A 245 -18.06 -8.31 -8.54
N GLN A 246 -18.07 -7.23 -7.78
CA GLN A 246 -18.56 -5.92 -8.19
C GLN A 246 -17.38 -4.98 -8.34
N VAL A 247 -17.29 -4.29 -9.46
CA VAL A 247 -16.18 -3.39 -9.76
C VAL A 247 -16.65 -2.08 -10.36
N SER A 248 -16.07 -1.00 -9.91
CA SER A 248 -16.15 0.32 -10.53
C SER A 248 -14.80 0.70 -11.09
N LYS A 249 -14.78 1.30 -12.28
CA LYS A 249 -13.61 1.83 -12.97
C LYS A 249 -13.71 3.35 -13.20
N ASP A 250 -14.71 3.97 -12.59
CA ASP A 250 -15.07 5.37 -12.72
C ASP A 250 -15.38 6.02 -11.35
N GLN A 251 -14.57 5.67 -10.35
CA GLN A 251 -14.66 6.23 -8.99
C GLN A 251 -16.04 6.04 -8.33
N GLY A 252 -16.68 4.89 -8.56
CA GLY A 252 -17.95 4.55 -7.95
C GLY A 252 -19.19 5.11 -8.67
N GLU A 253 -19.06 5.80 -9.79
CA GLU A 253 -20.20 6.33 -10.56
C GLU A 253 -21.02 5.20 -11.17
N SER A 254 -20.36 4.15 -11.69
CA SER A 254 -21.02 2.95 -12.18
C SER A 254 -20.36 1.67 -11.67
N TRP A 255 -21.13 0.58 -11.64
CA TRP A 255 -20.69 -0.72 -11.14
C TRP A 255 -21.01 -1.84 -12.12
N GLU A 256 -20.01 -2.65 -12.41
CA GLU A 256 -20.12 -3.86 -13.21
C GLU A 256 -20.13 -5.08 -12.31
N GLU A 257 -21.05 -6.02 -12.56
CA GLU A 257 -21.14 -7.28 -11.82
C GLU A 257 -20.64 -8.45 -12.67
N SER A 258 -19.85 -9.31 -12.06
CA SER A 258 -19.50 -10.62 -12.62
C SER A 258 -19.58 -11.70 -11.54
N ILE A 259 -19.83 -12.95 -11.97
CA ILE A 259 -19.92 -14.09 -11.07
C ILE A 259 -18.60 -14.86 -11.13
N ILE A 260 -17.91 -14.94 -9.98
CA ILE A 260 -16.68 -15.74 -9.84
C ILE A 260 -17.04 -17.22 -9.70
N ALA A 261 -18.05 -17.54 -8.87
CA ALA A 261 -18.55 -18.89 -8.67
C ALA A 261 -20.07 -18.87 -8.46
N ASP A 262 -20.80 -19.77 -9.05
CA ASP A 262 -22.27 -19.86 -8.98
C ASP A 262 -22.80 -21.00 -8.10
N ASP A 263 -21.90 -21.80 -7.53
CA ASP A 263 -22.21 -22.95 -6.67
C ASP A 263 -21.15 -23.06 -5.57
N PHE A 264 -21.23 -22.18 -4.57
CA PHE A 264 -20.26 -22.11 -3.49
C PHE A 264 -20.92 -22.32 -2.13
N VAL A 265 -20.28 -23.06 -1.23
CA VAL A 265 -20.82 -23.33 0.10
C VAL A 265 -19.83 -22.89 1.16
N GLY A 266 -20.28 -22.08 2.12
CA GLY A 266 -19.52 -21.69 3.30
C GLY A 266 -18.24 -20.91 2.92
N LEU A 267 -18.38 -19.75 2.27
CA LEU A 267 -17.23 -18.90 1.92
C LEU A 267 -16.53 -18.43 3.19
N ARG A 268 -15.32 -18.91 3.44
CA ARG A 268 -14.48 -18.54 4.58
C ARG A 268 -13.41 -17.51 4.19
N PHE A 269 -12.53 -17.91 3.31
CA PHE A 269 -11.44 -17.05 2.82
C PHE A 269 -11.76 -16.56 1.41
N ARG A 270 -11.42 -15.33 1.16
CA ARG A 270 -11.50 -14.71 -0.15
C ARG A 270 -10.41 -13.67 -0.30
N LYS A 271 -9.74 -13.72 -1.43
CA LYS A 271 -8.77 -12.71 -1.83
C LYS A 271 -8.92 -12.45 -3.31
N ILE A 272 -8.96 -11.18 -3.68
CA ILE A 272 -8.99 -10.72 -5.06
C ILE A 272 -7.87 -9.73 -5.26
N ASP A 273 -7.20 -9.81 -6.42
CA ASP A 273 -6.24 -8.81 -6.83
C ASP A 273 -6.02 -8.86 -8.34
N PHE A 274 -5.41 -7.80 -8.89
CA PHE A 274 -5.09 -7.67 -10.30
C PHE A 274 -3.61 -7.32 -10.47
N VAL A 275 -2.92 -8.13 -11.26
CA VAL A 275 -1.52 -7.91 -11.60
C VAL A 275 -1.38 -6.92 -12.77
N THR A 276 -2.39 -6.86 -13.63
CA THR A 276 -2.50 -5.90 -14.73
C THR A 276 -3.95 -5.45 -14.87
N ALA A 277 -4.20 -4.49 -15.76
CA ALA A 277 -5.57 -4.06 -16.04
C ALA A 277 -6.50 -5.23 -16.43
N ASP A 278 -5.99 -6.23 -17.15
CA ASP A 278 -6.77 -7.36 -17.66
C ASP A 278 -6.61 -8.62 -16.80
N PHE A 279 -5.38 -8.93 -16.34
CA PHE A 279 -5.12 -10.14 -15.59
C PHE A 279 -5.29 -9.95 -14.09
N GLY A 280 -6.20 -10.73 -13.51
CA GLY A 280 -6.47 -10.79 -12.08
C GLY A 280 -6.76 -12.21 -11.61
N TYR A 281 -6.85 -12.35 -10.29
CA TYR A 281 -7.14 -13.63 -9.65
C TYR A 281 -8.08 -13.47 -8.46
N ALA A 282 -8.85 -14.52 -8.21
CA ALA A 282 -9.62 -14.68 -6.99
C ALA A 282 -9.28 -16.03 -6.35
N ILE A 283 -8.88 -16.00 -5.09
CA ILE A 283 -8.60 -17.17 -4.27
C ILE A 283 -9.72 -17.28 -3.24
N LEU A 284 -10.45 -18.39 -3.28
CA LEU A 284 -11.59 -18.64 -2.42
C LEU A 284 -11.40 -19.94 -1.64
N SER A 285 -11.87 -20.00 -0.41
CA SER A 285 -12.01 -21.25 0.30
C SER A 285 -13.36 -21.37 1.01
N GLY A 286 -13.82 -22.60 1.18
CA GLY A 286 -15.09 -22.88 1.83
C GLY A 286 -15.29 -24.35 2.14
N GLY A 287 -16.50 -24.66 2.65
CA GLY A 287 -16.84 -26.01 3.06
C GLY A 287 -15.96 -26.50 4.22
N ARG A 288 -15.59 -25.63 5.12
CA ARG A 288 -14.69 -25.92 6.23
C ARG A 288 -15.28 -26.98 7.16
N THR A 289 -14.47 -27.97 7.47
CA THR A 289 -14.77 -28.98 8.50
C THR A 289 -13.55 -29.10 9.43
N MET A 290 -13.64 -28.57 10.63
CA MET A 290 -12.53 -28.47 11.59
C MET A 290 -11.33 -27.68 10.98
N SER A 291 -10.20 -28.36 10.74
CA SER A 291 -8.96 -27.80 10.18
C SER A 291 -8.77 -28.14 8.70
N GLN A 292 -9.83 -28.48 7.99
CA GLN A 292 -9.80 -28.84 6.57
C GLN A 292 -10.82 -28.03 5.79
N GLU A 293 -10.48 -27.64 4.56
CA GLU A 293 -11.36 -26.92 3.65
C GLU A 293 -11.01 -27.20 2.18
N ALA A 294 -11.91 -26.81 1.29
CA ALA A 294 -11.67 -26.84 -0.14
C ALA A 294 -11.20 -25.46 -0.63
N HIS A 295 -10.27 -25.45 -1.59
CA HIS A 295 -9.70 -24.23 -2.17
C HIS A 295 -10.07 -24.13 -3.65
N TYR A 296 -10.33 -22.91 -4.08
CA TYR A 296 -10.78 -22.63 -5.43
C TYR A 296 -10.05 -21.38 -5.95
N ILE A 297 -9.39 -21.55 -7.09
CA ILE A 297 -8.63 -20.49 -7.73
C ILE A 297 -9.31 -20.13 -9.03
N TYR A 298 -9.60 -18.86 -9.20
CA TYR A 298 -10.20 -18.31 -10.41
C TYR A 298 -9.28 -17.24 -10.99
N LEU A 299 -9.11 -17.27 -12.30
CA LEU A 299 -8.31 -16.30 -13.06
C LEU A 299 -9.18 -15.59 -14.07
N THR A 300 -8.93 -14.31 -14.25
CA THR A 300 -9.50 -13.48 -15.31
C THR A 300 -8.39 -12.96 -16.23
N ASN A 301 -8.73 -12.71 -17.51
CA ASN A 301 -7.86 -12.06 -18.49
C ASN A 301 -8.60 -10.93 -19.23
N ASP A 302 -9.71 -10.45 -18.67
CA ASP A 302 -10.58 -9.43 -19.26
C ASP A 302 -11.03 -8.39 -18.20
N GLY A 303 -10.18 -8.14 -17.19
CA GLY A 303 -10.45 -7.16 -16.16
C GLY A 303 -11.56 -7.54 -15.19
N GLY A 304 -11.81 -8.85 -15.01
CA GLY A 304 -12.82 -9.37 -14.09
C GLY A 304 -14.21 -9.54 -14.68
N GLN A 305 -14.38 -9.44 -16.01
CA GLN A 305 -15.69 -9.66 -16.65
C GLN A 305 -16.05 -11.14 -16.67
N THR A 306 -15.06 -12.02 -16.92
CA THR A 306 -15.24 -13.48 -16.86
C THR A 306 -14.15 -14.15 -16.02
N TRP A 307 -14.51 -15.25 -15.38
CA TRP A 307 -13.64 -15.97 -14.46
C TRP A 307 -13.52 -17.44 -14.86
N ARG A 308 -12.30 -17.94 -14.92
CA ARG A 308 -11.99 -19.31 -15.23
C ARG A 308 -11.40 -20.02 -14.02
N LYS A 309 -12.10 -21.03 -13.51
CA LYS A 309 -11.58 -21.89 -12.43
C LYS A 309 -10.34 -22.65 -12.91
N THR A 310 -9.30 -22.70 -12.05
CA THR A 310 -8.09 -23.52 -12.26
C THR A 310 -8.06 -24.70 -11.28
N ARG A 311 -6.95 -25.42 -11.24
CA ARG A 311 -6.69 -26.37 -10.17
C ARG A 311 -6.17 -25.64 -8.94
N SER A 312 -6.28 -26.25 -7.77
CA SER A 312 -5.64 -25.83 -6.54
C SER A 312 -4.57 -26.84 -6.12
N ALA A 313 -3.79 -26.50 -5.08
CA ALA A 313 -2.86 -27.41 -4.46
C ALA A 313 -3.59 -28.65 -3.91
N GLU A 314 -2.95 -29.82 -3.99
CA GLU A 314 -3.51 -31.08 -3.47
C GLU A 314 -3.32 -31.17 -1.94
N THR A 315 -3.99 -30.30 -1.23
CA THR A 315 -4.04 -30.25 0.24
C THR A 315 -5.43 -29.86 0.69
N THR A 316 -5.77 -30.16 1.94
CA THR A 316 -6.99 -29.70 2.60
C THR A 316 -6.72 -28.76 3.77
N GLN A 317 -5.48 -28.33 3.95
CA GLN A 317 -5.12 -27.36 4.99
C GLN A 317 -5.87 -26.04 4.79
N LEU A 318 -6.03 -25.26 5.85
CA LEU A 318 -6.65 -23.96 5.77
C LEU A 318 -5.74 -23.00 5.00
N ILE A 319 -6.29 -22.34 3.99
CA ILE A 319 -5.55 -21.30 3.27
C ILE A 319 -5.43 -20.06 4.15
N SER A 320 -4.25 -19.50 4.21
CA SER A 320 -3.94 -18.28 4.97
C SER A 320 -3.69 -17.07 4.06
N ASP A 321 -3.08 -17.30 2.88
CA ASP A 321 -2.79 -16.24 1.93
C ASP A 321 -2.50 -16.82 0.54
N GLY A 322 -2.28 -15.95 -0.46
CA GLY A 322 -1.85 -16.33 -1.80
C GLY A 322 -1.79 -15.14 -2.74
N SER A 323 -1.08 -15.32 -3.85
CA SER A 323 -0.95 -14.29 -4.88
C SER A 323 -0.63 -14.90 -6.25
N PHE A 324 -0.86 -14.11 -7.30
CA PHE A 324 -0.21 -14.31 -8.60
C PHE A 324 0.65 -13.08 -8.88
N VAL A 325 1.86 -13.33 -9.37
CA VAL A 325 2.81 -12.27 -9.75
C VAL A 325 2.85 -12.04 -11.26
N ASN A 326 2.30 -12.96 -12.02
CA ASN A 326 2.03 -12.87 -13.46
C ASN A 326 1.07 -13.98 -13.87
N THR A 327 0.73 -14.07 -15.17
CA THR A 327 -0.24 -15.05 -15.70
C THR A 327 0.18 -16.52 -15.53
N GLN A 328 1.43 -16.82 -15.21
CA GLN A 328 1.98 -18.17 -15.07
C GLN A 328 2.34 -18.51 -13.63
N THR A 329 2.88 -17.54 -12.88
CA THR A 329 3.46 -17.77 -11.57
C THR A 329 2.50 -17.27 -10.48
N GLY A 330 2.13 -18.18 -9.57
CA GLY A 330 1.28 -17.88 -8.43
C GLY A 330 1.64 -18.74 -7.23
N PHE A 331 1.10 -18.37 -6.06
CA PHE A 331 1.43 -18.93 -4.76
C PHE A 331 0.19 -19.12 -3.91
N LEU A 332 0.18 -20.17 -3.10
CA LEU A 332 -0.84 -20.43 -2.08
C LEU A 332 -0.13 -20.76 -0.77
N SER A 333 -0.43 -20.02 0.27
CA SER A 333 0.06 -20.23 1.61
C SER A 333 -1.00 -20.89 2.47
N PHE A 334 -0.58 -21.86 3.26
CA PHE A 334 -1.46 -22.63 4.12
C PHE A 334 -0.99 -22.56 5.57
N GLY A 335 -1.95 -22.37 6.46
CA GLY A 335 -1.73 -22.38 7.90
C GLY A 335 -2.34 -23.63 8.53
N VAL A 336 -1.68 -24.13 9.56
CA VAL A 336 -2.24 -25.14 10.48
C VAL A 336 -2.23 -24.54 11.89
N LEU A 337 -3.01 -25.12 12.77
CA LEU A 337 -2.95 -24.77 14.18
C LEU A 337 -1.54 -25.13 14.72
N ASN A 338 -0.77 -24.15 15.21
CA ASN A 338 0.62 -24.29 15.66
C ASN A 338 1.57 -24.84 14.57
N PRO A 339 1.81 -24.08 13.49
CA PRO A 339 2.73 -24.51 12.45
C PRO A 339 4.17 -24.55 12.97
N ASP A 340 4.92 -25.60 12.63
CA ASP A 340 6.35 -25.71 12.92
C ASP A 340 7.19 -25.07 11.78
N THR A 341 6.64 -25.11 10.57
CA THR A 341 7.28 -24.60 9.34
C THR A 341 6.24 -24.03 8.40
N PRO A 342 6.60 -23.00 7.61
CA PRO A 342 5.67 -22.44 6.63
C PRO A 342 5.38 -23.41 5.50
N THR A 343 4.11 -23.46 5.07
CA THR A 343 3.66 -24.26 3.94
C THR A 343 3.28 -23.34 2.79
N LEU A 344 4.05 -23.34 1.72
CA LEU A 344 3.86 -22.52 0.52
C LEU A 344 3.87 -23.42 -0.71
N TYR A 345 2.80 -23.38 -1.50
CA TYR A 345 2.77 -23.98 -2.82
C TYR A 345 2.97 -22.93 -3.90
N TYR A 346 3.60 -23.33 -5.00
CA TYR A 346 3.78 -22.48 -6.18
C TYR A 346 3.26 -23.14 -7.44
N THR A 347 2.87 -22.34 -8.41
CA THR A 347 2.58 -22.73 -9.79
C THR A 347 3.45 -21.93 -10.75
N GLN A 348 3.82 -22.53 -11.91
CA GLN A 348 4.52 -21.86 -13.00
C GLN A 348 3.79 -22.07 -14.34
N ASN A 349 2.52 -22.45 -14.27
CA ASN A 349 1.69 -22.73 -15.45
C ASN A 349 0.24 -22.26 -15.27
N GLY A 350 0.05 -21.14 -14.59
CA GLY A 350 -1.25 -20.49 -14.40
C GLY A 350 -2.24 -21.35 -13.62
N GLY A 351 -1.78 -22.02 -12.56
CA GLY A 351 -2.61 -22.85 -11.69
C GLY A 351 -2.98 -24.22 -12.27
N SER A 352 -2.33 -24.68 -13.35
CA SER A 352 -2.58 -26.02 -13.90
C SER A 352 -2.01 -27.13 -13.04
N THR A 353 -0.87 -26.88 -12.39
CA THR A 353 -0.27 -27.74 -11.36
C THR A 353 0.33 -26.89 -10.25
N TRP A 354 0.44 -27.47 -9.06
CA TRP A 354 0.98 -26.82 -7.88
C TRP A 354 1.98 -27.76 -7.20
N ASP A 355 3.15 -27.24 -6.87
CA ASP A 355 4.22 -27.95 -6.19
C ASP A 355 4.58 -27.25 -4.88
N LEU A 356 5.07 -28.00 -3.89
CA LEU A 356 5.50 -27.45 -2.62
C LEU A 356 6.83 -26.69 -2.80
N ALA A 357 6.87 -25.43 -2.37
CA ALA A 357 8.07 -24.63 -2.34
C ALA A 357 9.01 -25.05 -1.21
N LYS A 358 10.30 -24.86 -1.41
CA LYS A 358 11.30 -25.09 -0.37
C LYS A 358 11.73 -23.76 0.24
N ILE A 359 11.43 -23.57 1.53
CA ILE A 359 11.85 -22.36 2.27
C ILE A 359 12.99 -22.76 3.19
N ASN A 360 14.18 -22.18 2.98
CA ASN A 360 15.40 -22.48 3.74
C ASN A 360 15.50 -21.57 4.97
N ILE A 361 14.86 -21.99 6.08
CA ILE A 361 14.87 -21.23 7.33
C ILE A 361 16.18 -21.52 8.08
N PRO A 362 16.95 -20.47 8.46
CA PRO A 362 18.14 -20.65 9.28
C PRO A 362 17.79 -21.28 10.63
N GLY A 363 18.70 -22.14 11.14
CA GLY A 363 18.46 -22.92 12.36
C GLY A 363 18.07 -22.10 13.58
N MET A 364 18.51 -20.85 13.69
CA MET A 364 18.14 -19.93 14.77
C MET A 364 16.69 -19.43 14.71
N TYR A 365 16.05 -19.53 13.54
CA TYR A 365 14.66 -19.06 13.32
C TYR A 365 13.67 -20.21 13.11
N LEU A 366 14.11 -21.46 13.30
CA LEU A 366 13.20 -22.61 13.30
C LEU A 366 12.15 -22.44 14.41
N ASN A 367 10.89 -22.74 14.08
CA ASN A 367 9.72 -22.56 14.96
C ASN A 367 9.43 -21.09 15.33
N ILE A 368 10.14 -20.10 14.73
CA ILE A 368 9.85 -18.68 14.87
C ILE A 368 9.12 -18.20 13.61
N PHE A 369 9.73 -18.33 12.44
CA PHE A 369 9.10 -17.94 11.18
C PHE A 369 8.36 -19.14 10.60
N VAL A 370 7.05 -19.19 10.82
CA VAL A 370 6.24 -20.41 10.60
C VAL A 370 5.06 -20.22 9.65
N SER A 371 4.71 -18.98 9.29
CA SER A 371 3.57 -18.67 8.41
C SER A 371 4.00 -17.81 7.24
N ALA A 372 3.93 -18.36 6.04
CA ALA A 372 4.26 -17.64 4.81
C ALA A 372 3.14 -16.66 4.44
N GLU A 373 3.49 -15.44 4.07
CA GLU A 373 2.58 -14.48 3.47
C GLU A 373 2.57 -14.64 1.94
N ALA A 374 1.76 -13.85 1.23
CA ALA A 374 1.76 -13.88 -0.21
C ALA A 374 3.08 -13.34 -0.78
N PRO A 375 3.80 -14.11 -1.62
CA PRO A 375 4.95 -13.61 -2.33
C PRO A 375 4.62 -12.46 -3.29
N PHE A 376 5.58 -11.57 -3.47
CA PHE A 376 5.48 -10.40 -4.34
C PHE A 376 6.75 -10.20 -5.16
N VAL A 377 6.67 -9.36 -6.18
CA VAL A 377 7.83 -8.97 -6.99
C VAL A 377 8.57 -7.84 -6.28
N GLU A 378 9.89 -8.01 -6.16
CA GLU A 378 10.79 -6.98 -5.65
C GLU A 378 12.00 -6.92 -6.59
N ASP A 379 12.16 -5.81 -7.29
CA ASP A 379 13.21 -5.64 -8.31
C ASP A 379 13.22 -6.78 -9.36
N ASP A 380 14.29 -7.53 -9.45
CA ASP A 380 14.51 -8.64 -10.40
C ASP A 380 14.21 -10.04 -9.82
N HIS A 381 13.63 -10.11 -8.62
CA HIS A 381 13.39 -11.37 -7.91
C HIS A 381 12.03 -11.39 -7.21
N LEU A 382 11.67 -12.52 -6.66
CA LEU A 382 10.50 -12.65 -5.81
C LEU A 382 10.91 -12.53 -4.35
N ALA A 383 10.13 -11.77 -3.57
CA ALA A 383 10.25 -11.64 -2.13
C ALA A 383 9.10 -12.34 -1.42
N LEU A 384 9.40 -12.85 -0.22
CA LEU A 384 8.46 -13.52 0.65
C LEU A 384 8.73 -13.07 2.09
N LEU A 385 7.67 -12.67 2.78
CA LEU A 385 7.70 -12.49 4.22
C LEU A 385 7.14 -13.74 4.91
N VAL A 386 7.81 -14.18 5.94
CA VAL A 386 7.36 -15.29 6.79
C VAL A 386 7.21 -14.76 8.20
N ASN A 387 5.99 -14.75 8.71
CA ASN A 387 5.66 -14.27 10.04
C ASN A 387 5.68 -15.41 11.08
N GLN A 388 5.39 -15.05 12.32
CA GLN A 388 5.48 -15.95 13.48
C GLN A 388 4.19 -16.74 13.74
N GLY A 389 3.14 -16.56 12.90
CA GLY A 389 1.80 -17.09 13.19
C GLY A 389 1.13 -16.37 14.36
N ASP A 390 -0.09 -16.78 14.70
CA ASP A 390 -0.95 -16.10 15.67
C ASP A 390 -0.41 -16.10 17.11
N ASN A 391 0.51 -17.00 17.43
CA ASN A 391 1.05 -17.17 18.79
C ASN A 391 2.53 -16.79 18.91
N GLY A 392 3.10 -16.16 17.89
CA GLY A 392 4.49 -15.76 17.90
C GLY A 392 4.75 -14.60 18.85
N ASP A 393 5.86 -14.64 19.59
CA ASP A 393 6.25 -13.62 20.57
C ASP A 393 7.72 -13.14 20.42
N TYR A 394 8.42 -13.65 19.41
CA TYR A 394 9.81 -13.27 19.15
C TYR A 394 9.91 -11.78 18.84
N GLU A 395 10.75 -11.06 19.64
CA GLU A 395 10.93 -9.60 19.51
C GLU A 395 9.60 -8.80 19.52
N GLY A 396 8.62 -9.26 20.32
CA GLY A 396 7.31 -8.63 20.41
C GLY A 396 6.27 -9.10 19.37
N GLY A 397 6.59 -10.16 18.60
CA GLY A 397 5.65 -10.80 17.67
C GLY A 397 5.57 -10.18 16.27
N ASN A 398 6.13 -8.97 16.06
CA ASN A 398 5.98 -8.23 14.80
C ASN A 398 7.10 -8.48 13.79
N VAL A 399 8.22 -9.10 14.22
CA VAL A 399 9.35 -9.38 13.32
C VAL A 399 9.01 -10.52 12.37
N LYS A 400 9.33 -10.36 11.09
CA LYS A 400 9.18 -11.37 10.04
C LYS A 400 10.54 -11.74 9.46
N GLY A 401 10.66 -12.93 8.93
CA GLY A 401 11.80 -13.30 8.10
C GLY A 401 11.55 -12.88 6.65
N LYS A 402 12.50 -12.16 6.05
CA LYS A 402 12.49 -11.85 4.62
C LYS A 402 13.30 -12.88 3.86
N PHE A 403 12.68 -13.47 2.84
CA PHE A 403 13.28 -14.46 1.94
C PHE A 403 13.18 -13.98 0.50
N ILE A 404 14.11 -14.42 -0.34
CA ILE A 404 14.08 -14.16 -1.78
C ILE A 404 14.14 -15.46 -2.57
N SER A 405 13.54 -15.45 -3.76
CA SER A 405 13.61 -16.53 -4.73
C SER A 405 14.09 -15.98 -6.07
N LYS A 406 15.06 -16.71 -6.70
CA LYS A 406 15.59 -16.43 -8.05
C LYS A 406 15.23 -17.49 -9.07
N ASP A 407 14.36 -18.44 -8.70
CA ASP A 407 13.95 -19.58 -9.52
C ASP A 407 12.42 -19.66 -9.66
N ASN A 408 11.77 -18.48 -9.66
CA ASN A 408 10.33 -18.32 -9.77
C ASN A 408 9.55 -19.02 -8.65
N GLY A 409 10.04 -18.90 -7.42
CA GLY A 409 9.33 -19.34 -6.23
C GLY A 409 9.52 -20.79 -5.82
N LYS A 410 10.42 -21.55 -6.48
CA LYS A 410 10.70 -22.95 -6.10
C LYS A 410 11.47 -23.05 -4.81
N THR A 411 12.51 -22.21 -4.67
CA THR A 411 13.35 -22.16 -3.48
C THR A 411 13.48 -20.74 -2.95
N TRP A 412 13.50 -20.62 -1.63
CA TRP A 412 13.52 -19.36 -0.92
C TRP A 412 14.68 -19.34 0.07
N GLU A 413 15.52 -18.33 -0.03
CA GLU A 413 16.68 -18.14 0.83
C GLU A 413 16.47 -16.95 1.76
N PHE A 414 16.78 -17.14 3.03
CA PHE A 414 16.71 -16.09 4.04
C PHE A 414 17.67 -14.93 3.72
N VAL A 415 17.20 -13.71 3.86
CA VAL A 415 18.01 -12.51 3.65
C VAL A 415 18.26 -11.79 4.97
N GLN A 416 17.19 -11.47 5.69
CA GLN A 416 17.25 -10.67 6.91
C GLN A 416 15.94 -10.77 7.70
N GLU A 417 16.00 -10.30 8.93
CA GLU A 417 14.78 -9.92 9.65
C GLU A 417 14.16 -8.67 9.03
N TYR A 418 12.85 -8.67 8.94
CA TYR A 418 12.05 -7.53 8.55
C TYR A 418 11.23 -7.09 9.78
N LYS A 419 11.45 -5.85 10.22
CA LYS A 419 10.65 -5.23 11.28
C LYS A 419 9.68 -4.27 10.62
N PRO A 420 8.38 -4.58 10.56
CA PRO A 420 7.39 -3.60 10.14
C PRO A 420 7.56 -2.34 11.00
N LEU A 421 7.42 -1.18 10.39
CA LEU A 421 7.29 0.05 11.17
C LEU A 421 6.04 -0.12 12.03
N GLU A 422 6.19 -0.12 13.34
CA GLU A 422 5.05 -0.12 14.24
C GLU A 422 4.25 1.15 13.94
N ALA A 423 2.98 0.97 13.56
CA ALA A 423 2.02 2.04 13.71
C ALA A 423 1.94 2.25 15.23
N GLU A 424 2.53 3.31 15.75
CA GLU A 424 2.35 3.70 17.14
C GLU A 424 0.85 4.00 17.33
N ASP A 425 0.22 3.25 18.28
CA ASP A 425 -1.17 3.43 18.74
C ASP A 425 -1.41 4.86 19.29
#